data_2d1422ea62c3c9e49d9cf40a7ca6b4aa
#
_entry.id   2d1422ea62c3c9e49d9cf40a7ca6b4aa
#
_cell.length_a   1.000
_cell.length_b   1.000
_cell.length_c   1.000
_cell.angle_alpha   90.00
_cell.angle_beta   90.00
_cell.angle_gamma   90.00
#
_symmetry.space_group_name_H-M   'P 1'
#
loop_
_entity.id
_entity.type
_entity.pdbx_description
1 polymer ?
#
loop_
_entity_poly.entity_id
_entity_poly.type
_entity_poly.pdbx_seq_one_letter_code
_entity_poly.pdbx_strand_id
1 'polypeptide(L)'
;MLALAHDPDYVNRFHDNALDATALRRMGLPWSEALVARTTRAVGGSLLTAELALRHGLACHLAGGTHHAHRDFASGFCIFNDLAIISLSLLASGRVERVLIIDCDVHQGDGTATILADVDAAITVSLHCENNFPARKATSDWDIPLPRGLDDRGYLHTLQQTLDYLLPLYQPDLVLYDAGVDVHQSDALGYLQLTDLGIAARDRLVIDSCLGRDIPV
;
A
#
# COMPACT_ATOMS: atom_id res chain seq x y z
N MET A 1 -11.91 -10.63 9.86
CA MET A 1 -11.37 -9.60 8.96
C MET A 1 -9.86 -9.73 8.83
N LEU A 2 -9.05 -9.50 9.88
CA LEU A 2 -7.58 -9.63 9.81
C LEU A 2 -7.10 -10.96 9.25
N ALA A 3 -7.78 -12.06 9.60
CA ALA A 3 -7.45 -13.41 9.12
C ALA A 3 -7.69 -13.65 7.62
N LEU A 4 -8.21 -12.69 6.87
CA LEU A 4 -8.25 -12.77 5.41
C LEU A 4 -6.83 -12.67 4.81
N ALA A 5 -6.05 -11.72 5.32
CA ALA A 5 -4.69 -11.44 4.85
C ALA A 5 -3.60 -12.03 5.77
N HIS A 6 -3.90 -12.26 7.04
CA HIS A 6 -2.90 -12.67 8.03
C HIS A 6 -3.20 -14.03 8.65
N ASP A 7 -2.12 -14.72 9.05
CA ASP A 7 -2.19 -15.95 9.84
C ASP A 7 -2.84 -15.65 11.20
N PRO A 8 -3.90 -16.40 11.59
CA PRO A 8 -4.57 -16.21 12.88
C PRO A 8 -3.62 -16.33 14.08
N ASP A 9 -2.61 -17.22 14.03
CA ASP A 9 -1.63 -17.36 15.11
C ASP A 9 -0.76 -16.11 15.24
N TYR A 10 -0.32 -15.52 14.12
CA TYR A 10 0.40 -14.25 14.13
C TYR A 10 -0.46 -13.13 14.74
N VAL A 11 -1.72 -13.02 14.32
CA VAL A 11 -2.66 -12.01 14.84
C VAL A 11 -2.81 -12.16 16.36
N ASN A 12 -3.05 -13.38 16.85
CA ASN A 12 -3.20 -13.65 18.29
C ASN A 12 -1.91 -13.33 19.06
N ARG A 13 -0.74 -13.79 18.58
CA ARG A 13 0.55 -13.50 19.22
C ARG A 13 0.84 -12.01 19.30
N PHE A 14 0.50 -11.23 18.28
CA PHE A 14 0.64 -9.78 18.36
C PHE A 14 -0.30 -9.18 19.41
N HIS A 15 -1.58 -9.57 19.44
CA HIS A 15 -2.54 -9.09 20.43
C HIS A 15 -2.12 -9.43 21.87
N ASP A 16 -1.61 -10.61 22.10
CA ASP A 16 -1.27 -11.14 23.43
C ASP A 16 0.15 -10.77 23.90
N ASN A 17 0.87 -9.90 23.16
CA ASN A 17 2.28 -9.56 23.42
C ASN A 17 3.20 -10.80 23.47
N ALA A 18 2.93 -11.77 22.61
CA ALA A 18 3.65 -13.05 22.55
C ALA A 18 4.61 -13.15 21.34
N LEU A 19 4.91 -12.04 20.68
CA LEU A 19 5.95 -11.98 19.66
C LEU A 19 7.34 -12.03 20.31
N ASP A 20 8.25 -12.79 19.71
CA ASP A 20 9.63 -12.85 20.20
C ASP A 20 10.44 -11.58 19.90
N ALA A 21 11.61 -11.45 20.51
CA ALA A 21 12.46 -10.28 20.35
C ALA A 21 12.93 -10.04 18.90
N THR A 22 12.99 -11.08 18.07
CA THR A 22 13.37 -10.95 16.65
C THR A 22 12.21 -10.38 15.84
N ALA A 23 11.00 -10.87 16.09
CA ALA A 23 9.78 -10.33 15.48
C ALA A 23 9.54 -8.85 15.86
N LEU A 24 9.74 -8.49 17.14
CA LEU A 24 9.62 -7.11 17.60
C LEU A 24 10.66 -6.18 16.94
N ARG A 25 11.92 -6.63 16.79
CA ARG A 25 12.94 -5.85 16.07
C ARG A 25 12.60 -5.67 14.59
N ARG A 26 12.05 -6.69 13.92
CA ARG A 26 11.62 -6.61 12.52
C ARG A 26 10.43 -5.66 12.36
N MET A 27 9.50 -5.69 13.29
CA MET A 27 8.36 -4.76 13.34
C MET A 27 8.83 -3.30 13.45
N GLY A 28 9.91 -3.03 14.18
CA GLY A 28 10.49 -1.69 14.34
C GLY A 28 9.76 -0.77 15.31
N LEU A 29 8.70 -1.25 15.96
CA LEU A 29 7.90 -0.50 16.93
C LEU A 29 7.86 -1.22 18.28
N PRO A 30 7.92 -0.51 19.42
CA PRO A 30 7.71 -1.13 20.72
C PRO A 30 6.24 -1.55 20.86
N TRP A 31 6.03 -2.78 21.29
CA TRP A 31 4.69 -3.26 21.56
C TRP A 31 4.04 -2.49 22.73
N SER A 32 2.75 -2.21 22.59
CA SER A 32 1.90 -1.66 23.64
C SER A 32 0.43 -1.93 23.33
N GLU A 33 -0.43 -1.93 24.34
CA GLU A 33 -1.90 -2.00 24.14
C GLU A 33 -2.41 -0.84 23.26
N ALA A 34 -1.80 0.33 23.39
CA ALA A 34 -2.11 1.48 22.54
C ALA A 34 -1.77 1.22 21.07
N LEU A 35 -0.64 0.55 20.78
CA LEU A 35 -0.26 0.16 19.44
C LEU A 35 -1.25 -0.87 18.85
N VAL A 36 -1.66 -1.86 19.63
CA VAL A 36 -2.69 -2.83 19.24
C VAL A 36 -4.01 -2.13 18.87
N ALA A 37 -4.47 -1.25 19.77
CA ALA A 37 -5.71 -0.49 19.55
C ALA A 37 -5.63 0.43 18.32
N ARG A 38 -4.49 1.14 18.12
CA ARG A 38 -4.25 2.00 16.97
C ARG A 38 -4.28 1.21 15.67
N THR A 39 -3.51 0.14 15.58
CA THR A 39 -3.36 -0.67 14.38
C THR A 39 -4.69 -1.29 13.95
N THR A 40 -5.45 -1.85 14.90
CA THR A 40 -6.77 -2.43 14.61
C THR A 40 -7.75 -1.37 14.10
N ARG A 41 -7.74 -0.16 14.70
CA ARG A 41 -8.59 0.95 14.25
C ARG A 41 -8.17 1.48 12.89
N ALA A 42 -6.87 1.54 12.60
CA ALA A 42 -6.36 1.97 11.29
C ALA A 42 -6.90 1.07 10.18
N VAL A 43 -6.80 -0.25 10.33
CA VAL A 43 -7.37 -1.21 9.35
C VAL A 43 -8.88 -1.00 9.16
N GLY A 44 -9.62 -0.78 10.26
CA GLY A 44 -11.06 -0.47 10.17
C GLY A 44 -11.34 0.85 9.45
N GLY A 45 -10.47 1.85 9.65
CA GLY A 45 -10.52 3.13 8.96
C GLY A 45 -10.28 2.98 7.45
N SER A 46 -9.26 2.20 7.07
CA SER A 46 -8.94 1.93 5.66
C SER A 46 -10.11 1.21 4.94
N LEU A 47 -10.74 0.22 5.61
CA LEU A 47 -11.91 -0.44 5.04
C LEU A 47 -13.10 0.52 4.87
N LEU A 48 -13.38 1.36 5.86
CA LEU A 48 -14.42 2.39 5.75
C LEU A 48 -14.12 3.37 4.61
N THR A 49 -12.85 3.75 4.43
CA THR A 49 -12.43 4.65 3.36
C THR A 49 -12.69 4.03 1.98
N ALA A 50 -12.34 2.77 1.78
CA ALA A 50 -12.64 2.06 0.54
C ALA A 50 -14.17 2.00 0.26
N GLU A 51 -14.98 1.76 1.29
CA GLU A 51 -16.44 1.79 1.16
C GLU A 51 -16.99 3.18 0.81
N LEU A 52 -16.38 4.23 1.35
CA LEU A 52 -16.75 5.61 1.02
C LEU A 52 -16.31 5.97 -0.40
N ALA A 53 -15.12 5.54 -0.84
CA ALA A 53 -14.67 5.70 -2.22
C ALA A 53 -15.63 5.06 -3.21
N LEU A 54 -16.05 3.82 -2.97
CA LEU A 54 -17.06 3.14 -3.82
C LEU A 54 -18.40 3.87 -3.90
N ARG A 55 -18.77 4.67 -2.89
CA ARG A 55 -20.02 5.44 -2.87
C ARG A 55 -19.89 6.83 -3.47
N HIS A 56 -18.75 7.47 -3.29
CA HIS A 56 -18.53 8.89 -3.56
C HIS A 56 -17.48 9.19 -4.63
N GLY A 57 -16.80 8.14 -5.11
CA GLY A 57 -15.73 8.24 -6.10
C GLY A 57 -14.34 8.48 -5.50
N LEU A 58 -14.25 9.22 -4.40
CA LEU A 58 -12.98 9.55 -3.74
C LEU A 58 -13.12 9.54 -2.22
N ALA A 59 -12.18 8.89 -1.53
CA ALA A 59 -12.01 8.99 -0.09
C ALA A 59 -10.54 8.84 0.31
N CYS A 60 -10.14 9.41 1.45
CA CYS A 60 -8.76 9.39 1.92
C CYS A 60 -8.68 8.96 3.38
N HIS A 61 -7.70 8.13 3.70
CA HIS A 61 -7.34 7.70 5.07
C HIS A 61 -5.89 8.10 5.38
N LEU A 62 -5.71 8.90 6.43
CA LEU A 62 -4.39 9.44 6.79
C LEU A 62 -3.55 8.52 7.70
N ALA A 63 -3.97 7.29 7.93
CA ALA A 63 -3.30 6.34 8.82
C ALA A 63 -3.21 4.91 8.23
N GLY A 64 -3.46 4.75 6.94
CA GLY A 64 -3.34 3.51 6.17
C GLY A 64 -1.97 3.37 5.50
N GLY A 65 -1.88 2.45 4.51
CA GLY A 65 -0.67 2.23 3.73
C GLY A 65 0.35 1.35 4.45
N THR A 66 -0.10 0.26 5.07
CA THR A 66 0.78 -0.61 5.86
C THR A 66 1.30 -1.79 5.03
N HIS A 67 1.93 -1.48 3.91
CA HIS A 67 2.29 -2.35 2.79
C HIS A 67 3.42 -3.36 3.08
N HIS A 68 4.22 -3.16 4.14
CA HIS A 68 5.30 -4.09 4.53
C HIS A 68 4.85 -5.21 5.46
N ALA A 69 3.63 -5.22 5.96
CA ALA A 69 3.14 -6.31 6.79
C ALA A 69 2.89 -7.54 5.94
N HIS A 70 3.54 -8.65 6.29
CA HIS A 70 3.41 -9.95 5.64
C HIS A 70 2.31 -10.78 6.30
N ARG A 71 2.02 -11.97 5.72
CA ARG A 71 0.97 -12.85 6.19
C ARG A 71 1.15 -13.26 7.66
N ASP A 72 2.38 -13.53 8.08
CA ASP A 72 2.73 -14.13 9.37
C ASP A 72 3.71 -13.31 10.20
N PHE A 73 4.08 -12.10 9.76
CA PHE A 73 4.96 -11.20 10.50
C PHE A 73 4.80 -9.72 10.14
N ALA A 74 5.12 -8.86 11.12
CA ALA A 74 5.27 -7.42 10.96
C ALA A 74 6.65 -7.08 10.41
N SER A 75 6.73 -6.02 9.61
CA SER A 75 7.97 -5.51 9.03
C SER A 75 7.85 -4.00 8.74
N GLY A 76 8.96 -3.26 8.72
CA GLY A 76 8.99 -1.88 8.24
C GLY A 76 7.93 -0.96 8.87
N PHE A 77 7.73 -1.06 10.19
CA PHE A 77 6.72 -0.31 10.96
C PHE A 77 5.26 -0.69 10.63
N CYS A 78 5.03 -1.68 9.75
CA CYS A 78 3.72 -2.20 9.37
C CYS A 78 3.40 -3.48 10.14
N ILE A 79 2.18 -3.56 10.69
CA ILE A 79 1.75 -4.69 11.52
C ILE A 79 0.71 -5.53 10.80
N PHE A 80 -0.37 -4.92 10.33
CA PHE A 80 -1.38 -5.56 9.49
C PHE A 80 -1.47 -4.84 8.16
N ASN A 81 -1.48 -5.59 7.06
CA ASN A 81 -1.55 -5.06 5.71
C ASN A 81 -2.98 -4.66 5.35
N ASP A 82 -3.30 -3.40 5.52
CA ASP A 82 -4.64 -2.89 5.28
C ASP A 82 -5.04 -2.95 3.80
N LEU A 83 -4.11 -2.72 2.86
CA LEU A 83 -4.37 -2.82 1.42
C LEU A 83 -4.78 -4.24 1.02
N ALA A 84 -4.07 -5.25 1.51
CA ALA A 84 -4.41 -6.65 1.28
C ALA A 84 -5.74 -7.04 1.96
N ILE A 85 -5.97 -6.59 3.20
CA ILE A 85 -7.23 -6.86 3.94
C ILE A 85 -8.43 -6.28 3.20
N ILE A 86 -8.33 -5.02 2.71
CA ILE A 86 -9.41 -4.35 1.96
C ILE A 86 -9.69 -5.13 0.68
N SER A 87 -8.64 -5.40 -0.12
CA SER A 87 -8.76 -6.12 -1.39
C SER A 87 -9.48 -7.45 -1.20
N LEU A 88 -8.99 -8.29 -0.28
CA LEU A 88 -9.58 -9.60 0.00
C LEU A 88 -11.01 -9.51 0.56
N SER A 89 -11.29 -8.51 1.40
CA SER A 89 -12.63 -8.32 1.97
C SER A 89 -13.66 -7.93 0.91
N LEU A 90 -13.32 -6.98 0.03
CA LEU A 90 -14.22 -6.49 -1.00
C LEU A 90 -14.45 -7.53 -2.11
N LEU A 91 -13.40 -8.25 -2.53
CA LEU A 91 -13.50 -9.36 -3.47
C LEU A 91 -14.34 -10.51 -2.90
N ALA A 92 -14.08 -10.94 -1.67
CA ALA A 92 -14.82 -12.04 -1.03
C ALA A 92 -16.30 -11.72 -0.82
N SER A 93 -16.65 -10.44 -0.62
CA SER A 93 -18.05 -9.99 -0.48
C SER A 93 -18.75 -9.72 -1.81
N GLY A 94 -18.06 -9.85 -2.95
CA GLY A 94 -18.60 -9.53 -4.28
C GLY A 94 -18.92 -8.06 -4.49
N ARG A 95 -18.33 -7.16 -3.70
CA ARG A 95 -18.49 -5.72 -3.83
C ARG A 95 -17.74 -5.13 -5.01
N VAL A 96 -16.65 -5.78 -5.39
CA VAL A 96 -15.81 -5.49 -6.55
C VAL A 96 -15.38 -6.81 -7.17
N GLU A 97 -15.12 -6.82 -8.48
CA GLU A 97 -14.56 -7.95 -9.21
C GLU A 97 -13.04 -7.81 -9.36
N ARG A 98 -12.53 -6.56 -9.34
CA ARG A 98 -11.11 -6.28 -9.52
C ARG A 98 -10.67 -5.05 -8.73
N VAL A 99 -9.54 -5.21 -8.02
CA VAL A 99 -8.87 -4.13 -7.30
C VAL A 99 -7.50 -3.91 -7.92
N LEU A 100 -7.12 -2.65 -8.14
CA LEU A 100 -5.77 -2.28 -8.52
C LEU A 100 -5.14 -1.50 -7.36
N ILE A 101 -4.02 -2.00 -6.82
CA ILE A 101 -3.23 -1.31 -5.81
C ILE A 101 -2.10 -0.57 -6.52
N ILE A 102 -2.07 0.75 -6.39
CA ILE A 102 -0.99 1.62 -6.89
C ILE A 102 -0.21 2.12 -5.69
N ASP A 103 0.91 1.50 -5.44
CA ASP A 103 1.82 1.84 -4.34
C ASP A 103 2.90 2.79 -4.86
N CYS A 104 2.89 4.01 -4.34
CA CYS A 104 3.83 5.10 -4.66
C CYS A 104 4.67 5.51 -3.44
N ASP A 105 4.73 4.69 -2.40
CA ASP A 105 5.73 4.80 -1.34
C ASP A 105 7.15 4.63 -1.93
N VAL A 106 8.18 5.20 -1.29
CA VAL A 106 9.57 5.06 -1.77
C VAL A 106 10.08 3.63 -1.65
N HIS A 107 9.49 2.85 -0.76
CA HIS A 107 9.78 1.44 -0.52
C HIS A 107 8.87 0.55 -1.35
N GLN A 108 9.34 -0.65 -1.72
CA GLN A 108 8.45 -1.63 -2.35
C GLN A 108 7.46 -2.20 -1.32
N GLY A 109 6.19 -2.28 -1.69
CA GLY A 109 5.14 -2.94 -0.90
C GLY A 109 5.26 -4.46 -0.90
N ASP A 110 6.35 -4.98 -0.32
CA ASP A 110 6.70 -6.40 -0.35
C ASP A 110 5.69 -7.30 0.37
N GLY A 111 5.11 -6.81 1.45
CA GLY A 111 4.04 -7.50 2.17
C GLY A 111 2.77 -7.62 1.32
N THR A 112 2.34 -6.54 0.68
CA THR A 112 1.18 -6.52 -0.21
C THR A 112 1.39 -7.48 -1.38
N ALA A 113 2.53 -7.42 -2.05
CA ALA A 113 2.88 -8.30 -3.16
C ALA A 113 2.83 -9.78 -2.75
N THR A 114 3.41 -10.13 -1.59
CA THR A 114 3.45 -11.53 -1.15
C THR A 114 2.11 -12.07 -0.66
N ILE A 115 1.28 -11.26 -0.02
CA ILE A 115 -0.04 -11.70 0.44
C ILE A 115 -0.98 -11.94 -0.73
N LEU A 116 -0.90 -11.11 -1.77
CA LEU A 116 -1.83 -11.12 -2.92
C LEU A 116 -1.30 -11.90 -4.13
N ALA A 117 -0.12 -12.52 -4.05
CA ALA A 117 0.56 -13.19 -5.17
C ALA A 117 -0.30 -14.21 -5.94
N ASP A 118 -1.23 -14.88 -5.27
CA ASP A 118 -2.12 -15.90 -5.87
C ASP A 118 -3.56 -15.37 -6.04
N VAL A 119 -3.77 -14.05 -6.08
CA VAL A 119 -5.10 -13.42 -6.16
C VAL A 119 -5.21 -12.59 -7.45
N ASP A 120 -5.48 -13.25 -8.57
CA ASP A 120 -5.56 -12.64 -9.92
C ASP A 120 -6.46 -11.39 -10.01
N ALA A 121 -7.42 -11.26 -9.10
CA ALA A 121 -8.36 -10.15 -9.05
C ALA A 121 -7.83 -8.92 -8.27
N ALA A 122 -6.68 -9.04 -7.60
CA ALA A 122 -6.03 -7.96 -6.85
C ALA A 122 -4.65 -7.68 -7.45
N ILE A 123 -4.59 -6.74 -8.37
CA ILE A 123 -3.38 -6.41 -9.11
C ILE A 123 -2.50 -5.47 -8.27
N THR A 124 -1.25 -5.83 -8.09
CA THR A 124 -0.26 -5.08 -7.31
C THR A 124 0.72 -4.33 -8.20
N VAL A 125 0.84 -3.01 -8.02
CA VAL A 125 1.77 -2.14 -8.75
C VAL A 125 2.60 -1.38 -7.73
N SER A 126 3.92 -1.47 -7.80
CA SER A 126 4.81 -0.74 -6.90
C SER A 126 5.82 0.10 -7.69
N LEU A 127 5.71 1.44 -7.53
CA LEU A 127 6.70 2.40 -8.05
C LEU A 127 7.64 2.77 -6.90
N HIS A 128 8.77 2.11 -6.79
CA HIS A 128 9.66 2.25 -5.64
C HIS A 128 11.10 2.55 -6.06
N CYS A 129 11.86 3.18 -5.18
CA CYS A 129 13.29 3.33 -5.42
C CYS A 129 14.00 1.98 -5.29
N GLU A 130 14.72 1.58 -6.34
CA GLU A 130 15.40 0.29 -6.42
C GLU A 130 16.33 0.03 -5.22
N ASN A 131 16.99 1.06 -4.74
CA ASN A 131 17.99 0.95 -3.67
C ASN A 131 17.43 1.09 -2.25
N ASN A 132 16.13 1.37 -2.10
CA ASN A 132 15.47 1.44 -0.80
C ASN A 132 15.09 0.05 -0.27
N PHE A 133 14.65 -0.01 0.99
CA PHE A 133 14.07 -1.22 1.60
C PHE A 133 12.88 -1.75 0.77
N PRO A 134 12.63 -3.05 0.77
CA PRO A 134 13.44 -4.12 1.35
C PRO A 134 14.69 -4.42 0.49
N ALA A 135 15.76 -4.91 1.14
CA ALA A 135 16.98 -5.28 0.41
C ALA A 135 16.76 -6.45 -0.58
N ARG A 136 15.87 -7.38 -0.22
CA ARG A 136 15.37 -8.42 -1.12
C ARG A 136 13.96 -8.05 -1.52
N LYS A 137 13.77 -7.66 -2.76
CA LYS A 137 12.47 -7.31 -3.32
C LYS A 137 11.57 -8.54 -3.43
N ALA A 138 10.28 -8.34 -3.20
CA ALA A 138 9.23 -9.29 -3.58
C ALA A 138 8.95 -9.18 -5.08
N THR A 139 7.97 -9.92 -5.58
CA THR A 139 7.50 -9.82 -6.95
C THR A 139 6.04 -9.36 -6.92
N SER A 140 5.80 -8.13 -7.35
CA SER A 140 4.46 -7.61 -7.62
C SER A 140 4.03 -8.01 -9.05
N ASP A 141 2.76 -7.81 -9.40
CA ASP A 141 2.36 -7.94 -10.81
C ASP A 141 3.12 -6.93 -11.69
N TRP A 142 3.38 -5.74 -11.14
CA TRP A 142 4.15 -4.68 -11.80
C TRP A 142 5.11 -4.01 -10.81
N ASP A 143 6.38 -4.38 -10.90
CA ASP A 143 7.47 -3.68 -10.21
C ASP A 143 8.11 -2.65 -11.15
N ILE A 144 8.12 -1.39 -10.73
CA ILE A 144 8.68 -0.27 -11.48
C ILE A 144 9.82 0.34 -10.66
N PRO A 145 11.02 -0.23 -10.78
CA PRO A 145 12.19 0.24 -10.03
C PRO A 145 12.64 1.62 -10.54
N LEU A 146 12.68 2.57 -9.63
CA LEU A 146 13.09 3.95 -9.91
C LEU A 146 14.55 4.16 -9.47
N PRO A 147 15.37 4.85 -10.26
CA PRO A 147 16.75 5.12 -9.89
C PRO A 147 16.83 6.10 -8.72
N ARG A 148 17.82 5.92 -7.87
CA ARG A 148 18.12 6.85 -6.79
C ARG A 148 18.28 8.27 -7.31
N GLY A 149 17.69 9.24 -6.64
CA GLY A 149 17.78 10.66 -6.99
C GLY A 149 16.83 11.09 -8.10
N LEU A 150 15.89 10.24 -8.52
CA LEU A 150 14.89 10.61 -9.52
C LEU A 150 14.07 11.81 -9.02
N ASP A 151 13.95 12.83 -9.86
CA ASP A 151 13.23 14.07 -9.58
C ASP A 151 11.73 14.03 -9.97
N ASP A 152 11.02 15.13 -9.71
CA ASP A 152 9.60 15.28 -10.04
C ASP A 152 9.28 14.92 -11.49
N ARG A 153 10.08 15.42 -12.44
CA ARG A 153 9.84 15.23 -13.87
C ARG A 153 9.92 13.76 -14.26
N GLY A 154 10.99 13.10 -13.82
CA GLY A 154 11.22 11.68 -14.12
C GLY A 154 10.15 10.81 -13.49
N TYR A 155 9.81 11.10 -12.22
CA TYR A 155 8.78 10.36 -11.48
C TYR A 155 7.40 10.49 -12.14
N LEU A 156 6.95 11.73 -12.38
CA LEU A 156 5.64 12.00 -12.96
C LEU A 156 5.49 11.42 -14.37
N HIS A 157 6.57 11.45 -15.16
CA HIS A 157 6.57 10.83 -16.50
C HIS A 157 6.37 9.31 -16.41
N THR A 158 7.10 8.64 -15.52
CA THR A 158 6.98 7.19 -15.32
C THR A 158 5.58 6.83 -14.81
N LEU A 159 5.09 7.56 -13.80
CA LEU A 159 3.76 7.34 -13.24
C LEU A 159 2.65 7.52 -14.29
N GLN A 160 2.73 8.59 -15.10
CA GLN A 160 1.77 8.83 -16.17
C GLN A 160 1.71 7.65 -17.15
N GLN A 161 2.87 7.18 -17.62
CA GLN A 161 2.93 6.02 -18.52
C GLN A 161 2.34 4.76 -17.88
N THR A 162 2.61 4.55 -16.58
CA THR A 162 2.06 3.43 -15.81
C THR A 162 0.54 3.49 -15.76
N LEU A 163 -0.03 4.65 -15.39
CA LEU A 163 -1.48 4.83 -15.29
C LEU A 163 -2.17 4.70 -16.65
N ASP A 164 -1.60 5.31 -17.70
CA ASP A 164 -2.15 5.27 -19.07
C ASP A 164 -2.16 3.85 -19.64
N TYR A 165 -1.27 2.99 -19.19
CA TYR A 165 -1.23 1.58 -19.61
C TYR A 165 -2.11 0.69 -18.73
N LEU A 166 -2.00 0.77 -17.41
CA LEU A 166 -2.62 -0.20 -16.50
C LEU A 166 -4.11 0.04 -16.26
N LEU A 167 -4.57 1.31 -16.18
CA LEU A 167 -6.00 1.57 -15.97
C LEU A 167 -6.88 1.05 -17.10
N PRO A 168 -6.56 1.25 -18.40
CA PRO A 168 -7.32 0.65 -19.50
C PRO A 168 -7.15 -0.89 -19.59
N LEU A 169 -5.97 -1.42 -19.24
CA LEU A 169 -5.69 -2.86 -19.29
C LEU A 169 -6.54 -3.63 -18.30
N TYR A 170 -6.57 -3.17 -17.06
CA TYR A 170 -7.22 -3.89 -15.97
C TYR A 170 -8.66 -3.47 -15.71
N GLN A 171 -9.03 -2.23 -16.03
CA GLN A 171 -10.38 -1.68 -15.78
C GLN A 171 -10.89 -2.02 -14.37
N PRO A 172 -10.15 -1.60 -13.30
CA PRO A 172 -10.49 -1.97 -11.94
C PRO A 172 -11.79 -1.30 -11.47
N ASP A 173 -12.53 -1.97 -10.58
CA ASP A 173 -13.70 -1.40 -9.91
C ASP A 173 -13.33 -0.45 -8.77
N LEU A 174 -12.09 -0.57 -8.27
CA LEU A 174 -11.54 0.25 -7.21
C LEU A 174 -10.01 0.34 -7.36
N VAL A 175 -9.48 1.54 -7.21
CA VAL A 175 -8.04 1.75 -7.01
C VAL A 175 -7.76 2.00 -5.53
N LEU A 176 -6.83 1.25 -4.96
CA LEU A 176 -6.22 1.57 -3.66
C LEU A 176 -4.89 2.25 -3.93
N TYR A 177 -4.81 3.53 -3.61
CA TYR A 177 -3.63 4.34 -3.83
C TYR A 177 -2.86 4.52 -2.51
N ASP A 178 -1.68 3.90 -2.41
CA ASP A 178 -0.73 4.17 -1.32
C ASP A 178 0.13 5.38 -1.68
N ALA A 179 -0.16 6.49 -1.01
CA ALA A 179 0.42 7.81 -1.30
C ALA A 179 1.58 8.16 -0.36
N GLY A 180 2.51 7.22 -0.11
CA GLY A 180 3.67 7.44 0.76
C GLY A 180 4.39 8.76 0.44
N VAL A 181 4.69 9.56 1.47
CA VAL A 181 5.34 10.88 1.29
C VAL A 181 6.86 10.83 1.46
N ASP A 182 7.41 9.68 1.75
CA ASP A 182 8.84 9.42 1.92
C ASP A 182 9.64 9.43 0.60
N VAL A 183 8.96 9.62 -0.52
CA VAL A 183 9.55 9.99 -1.83
C VAL A 183 10.13 11.42 -1.82
N HIS A 184 9.82 12.22 -0.79
CA HIS A 184 10.24 13.60 -0.68
C HIS A 184 11.76 13.73 -0.49
N GLN A 185 12.37 14.73 -1.14
CA GLN A 185 13.82 14.99 -1.11
C GLN A 185 14.41 15.21 0.29
N SER A 186 13.60 15.56 1.28
CA SER A 186 14.02 15.76 2.68
C SER A 186 13.74 14.55 3.58
N ASP A 187 13.22 13.44 3.03
CA ASP A 187 13.01 12.24 3.82
C ASP A 187 14.36 11.64 4.24
N ALA A 188 14.42 11.15 5.48
CA ALA A 188 15.68 10.61 6.04
C ALA A 188 16.01 9.19 5.55
N LEU A 189 15.03 8.46 5.05
CA LEU A 189 15.14 7.06 4.64
C LEU A 189 14.96 6.90 3.12
N GLY A 190 14.18 7.77 2.49
CA GLY A 190 13.91 7.76 1.06
C GLY A 190 15.09 8.26 0.22
N TYR A 191 15.27 7.68 -0.96
CA TYR A 191 16.35 8.05 -1.89
C TYR A 191 15.85 8.71 -3.17
N LEU A 192 14.57 9.06 -3.27
CA LEU A 192 14.02 9.90 -4.33
C LEU A 192 14.15 11.39 -4.01
N GLN A 193 13.84 12.26 -4.98
CA GLN A 193 14.08 13.70 -4.87
C GLN A 193 12.84 14.51 -5.26
N LEU A 194 11.65 14.03 -4.84
CA LEU A 194 10.43 14.79 -5.12
C LEU A 194 10.34 16.01 -4.20
N THR A 195 9.82 17.10 -4.76
CA THR A 195 9.46 18.32 -4.03
C THR A 195 8.02 18.23 -3.50
N ASP A 196 7.62 19.18 -2.63
CA ASP A 196 6.22 19.35 -2.22
C ASP A 196 5.29 19.47 -3.43
N LEU A 197 5.71 20.21 -4.48
CA LEU A 197 4.94 20.35 -5.71
C LEU A 197 4.89 19.06 -6.51
N GLY A 198 5.98 18.29 -6.52
CA GLY A 198 6.06 16.98 -7.15
C GLY A 198 5.10 15.98 -6.51
N ILE A 199 5.04 15.93 -5.17
CA ILE A 199 4.09 15.08 -4.43
C ILE A 199 2.65 15.51 -4.73
N ALA A 200 2.33 16.79 -4.65
CA ALA A 200 1.00 17.30 -4.96
C ALA A 200 0.58 17.00 -6.42
N ALA A 201 1.52 17.09 -7.38
CA ALA A 201 1.27 16.73 -8.76
C ALA A 201 1.07 15.23 -8.95
N ARG A 202 1.84 14.40 -8.24
CA ARG A 202 1.71 12.93 -8.20
C ARG A 202 0.31 12.53 -7.74
N ASP A 203 -0.11 13.04 -6.59
CA ASP A 203 -1.40 12.69 -6.00
C ASP A 203 -2.56 13.12 -6.90
N ARG A 204 -2.48 14.33 -7.45
CA ARG A 204 -3.46 14.81 -8.43
C ARG A 204 -3.49 13.92 -9.67
N LEU A 205 -2.33 13.52 -10.20
CA LEU A 205 -2.24 12.69 -11.38
C LEU A 205 -2.95 11.34 -11.20
N VAL A 206 -2.74 10.66 -10.07
CA VAL A 206 -3.43 9.40 -9.77
C VAL A 206 -4.94 9.61 -9.64
N ILE A 207 -5.35 10.58 -8.82
CA ILE A 207 -6.77 10.86 -8.55
C ILE A 207 -7.49 11.25 -9.84
N ASP A 208 -6.98 12.22 -10.61
CA ASP A 208 -7.61 12.68 -11.85
C ASP A 208 -7.67 11.58 -12.91
N SER A 209 -6.64 10.70 -12.97
CA SER A 209 -6.62 9.57 -13.91
C SER A 209 -7.69 8.52 -13.58
N CYS A 210 -7.97 8.29 -12.31
CA CYS A 210 -9.02 7.39 -11.86
C CYS A 210 -10.41 8.01 -12.06
N LEU A 211 -10.64 9.21 -11.52
CA LEU A 211 -11.94 9.88 -11.60
C LEU A 211 -12.35 10.20 -13.05
N GLY A 212 -11.41 10.55 -13.92
CA GLY A 212 -11.65 10.77 -15.35
C GLY A 212 -12.10 9.51 -16.12
N ARG A 213 -12.05 8.34 -15.45
CA ARG A 213 -12.51 7.04 -15.97
C ARG A 213 -13.65 6.44 -15.17
N ASP A 214 -14.25 7.22 -14.27
CA ASP A 214 -15.28 6.78 -13.32
C ASP A 214 -14.80 5.61 -12.41
N ILE A 215 -13.50 5.53 -12.12
CA ILE A 215 -12.92 4.54 -11.21
C ILE A 215 -12.80 5.17 -9.81
N PRO A 216 -13.44 4.59 -8.79
CA PRO A 216 -13.28 5.00 -7.38
C PRO A 216 -11.84 4.84 -6.89
N VAL A 217 -11.35 5.79 -6.06
CA VAL A 217 -9.99 5.77 -5.52
C VAL A 217 -9.94 6.27 -4.06
#